data_0d05cf747e0ee9cd927d1a844a242180
#
_entry.id   0d05cf747e0ee9cd927d1a844a242180
#
_cell.length_a   1.000
_cell.length_b   1.000
_cell.length_c   1.000
_cell.angle_alpha   90.00
_cell.angle_beta   90.00
_cell.angle_gamma   90.00
#
_symmetry.space_group_name_H-M   'P 1'
#
loop_
_entity.id
_entity.type
_entity.pdbx_description
1 polymer ?
#
loop_
_entity_poly.entity_id
_entity_poly.type
_entity_poly.pdbx_seq_one_letter_code
_entity_poly.pdbx_strand_id
1 'polypeptide(L)'
;MSELKIYTAKRILTMDQGRPFATAIAVKGDRIVSTGTMETLKPYMDRHSYEVDDTFKDNILMPGFIDTHTHLLMSGMFMGFYYVGPIPSYGAKGDTNDPCHSREDVLQRIRDIVSKVGDSKEPIVCWGYDRAKYGEDPDRDMLDEITDTIPIVIINYAPHVSYANSPFLKAAGMDESTEVKGMGRYPDGRLNGWFVEQAAFNKMLGGLKDLVIPKDFFERSVSLHAEACIHNGVTAVADMAWGLFDFDREWATHEKLLDDSFPIRVSMVPYEPNLSHKFGDKRFEYLDEMRAKNTDRLQVHGIKFQNDGSFPATTSIIGYPGYLDEDTGATGDTKWEDNVEWYWPYWERGIRIHSHANGDATVEMTLDCLEELQKRKPRFDHRFTIEHYAMSNPEQAYRLAALGGAASVNIYFPHYRALLHSNYAYGPDRAEATARTGSLARAGARFCLHADFNMVVVPMKPLEGAWIAVNRLAEDDKTVVAPGERISVEQALRGITIDGAWMIDREKDLGSLEPGKLADMAILAEDPLEVDPMKLRDIEVLGTMSGGVIHKANK
;
A
#
# COMPACT_ATOMS: atom_id res chain seq x y z
N MET A 1 -29.34 -3.72 25.06
CA MET A 1 -28.01 -3.20 25.49
C MET A 1 -27.05 -4.36 25.31
N SER A 2 -25.95 -4.20 24.56
CA SER A 2 -24.92 -5.24 24.42
C SER A 2 -24.32 -5.61 25.77
N GLU A 3 -24.12 -6.89 26.01
CA GLU A 3 -23.50 -7.43 27.22
C GLU A 3 -22.00 -7.07 27.22
N LEU A 4 -21.43 -6.93 28.44
CA LEU A 4 -19.99 -6.69 28.58
C LEU A 4 -19.26 -8.03 28.36
N LYS A 5 -18.37 -8.09 27.38
CA LYS A 5 -17.46 -9.22 27.14
C LYS A 5 -16.07 -8.91 27.66
N ILE A 6 -15.49 -9.84 28.38
CA ILE A 6 -14.13 -9.75 28.91
C ILE A 6 -13.30 -10.85 28.26
N TYR A 7 -12.42 -10.45 27.32
CA TYR A 7 -11.48 -11.37 26.72
C TYR A 7 -10.23 -11.47 27.58
N THR A 8 -9.80 -12.69 27.86
CA THR A 8 -8.52 -12.97 28.54
C THR A 8 -7.47 -13.34 27.49
N ALA A 9 -6.24 -12.90 27.71
CA ALA A 9 -5.12 -13.19 26.82
C ALA A 9 -3.85 -13.49 27.63
N LYS A 10 -2.91 -14.23 27.03
CA LYS A 10 -1.58 -14.44 27.62
C LYS A 10 -0.91 -13.09 27.89
N ARG A 11 -0.99 -12.18 26.94
CA ARG A 11 -0.56 -10.78 27.04
C ARG A 11 -1.29 -9.91 26.04
N ILE A 12 -1.54 -8.67 26.42
CA ILE A 12 -2.12 -7.65 25.57
C ILE A 12 -1.12 -6.50 25.47
N LEU A 13 -0.63 -6.23 24.27
CA LEU A 13 0.20 -5.07 23.96
C LEU A 13 -0.75 -3.93 23.59
N THR A 14 -0.93 -2.95 24.45
CA THR A 14 -1.98 -1.94 24.27
C THR A 14 -1.58 -0.81 23.33
N MET A 15 -0.29 -0.58 23.13
CA MET A 15 0.28 0.62 22.50
C MET A 15 -0.10 1.93 23.20
N ASP A 16 -0.68 1.86 24.39
CA ASP A 16 -0.88 2.96 25.32
C ASP A 16 0.32 3.09 26.26
N GLN A 17 1.02 4.23 26.22
CA GLN A 17 2.18 4.48 27.08
C GLN A 17 1.84 4.47 28.58
N GLY A 18 0.60 4.84 28.92
CA GLY A 18 0.14 4.84 30.32
C GLY A 18 -0.12 3.46 30.88
N ARG A 19 -0.42 2.48 30.02
CA ARG A 19 -0.67 1.08 30.38
C ARG A 19 -0.23 0.15 29.25
N PRO A 20 1.06 -0.04 29.04
CA PRO A 20 1.59 -0.73 27.85
C PRO A 20 1.20 -2.22 27.78
N PHE A 21 0.87 -2.84 28.92
CA PHE A 21 0.55 -4.26 29.00
C PHE A 21 -0.71 -4.53 29.83
N ALA A 22 -1.46 -5.54 29.38
CA ALA A 22 -2.62 -6.07 30.08
C ALA A 22 -2.72 -7.59 29.87
N THR A 23 -3.68 -8.24 30.54
CA THR A 23 -4.03 -9.67 30.36
C THR A 23 -5.53 -9.89 30.21
N ALA A 24 -6.31 -8.81 30.31
CA ALA A 24 -7.74 -8.82 30.07
C ALA A 24 -8.20 -7.50 29.46
N ILE A 25 -9.19 -7.57 28.57
CA ILE A 25 -9.81 -6.43 27.91
C ILE A 25 -11.33 -6.58 27.95
N ALA A 26 -12.00 -5.54 28.42
CA ALA A 26 -13.46 -5.47 28.48
C ALA A 26 -13.99 -4.71 27.26
N VAL A 27 -14.88 -5.33 26.49
CA VAL A 27 -15.50 -4.79 25.28
C VAL A 27 -17.01 -4.76 25.44
N LYS A 28 -17.66 -3.68 25.00
CA LYS A 28 -19.11 -3.55 24.98
C LYS A 28 -19.56 -3.02 23.63
N GLY A 29 -20.27 -3.84 22.87
CA GLY A 29 -20.56 -3.56 21.46
C GLY A 29 -19.26 -3.59 20.67
N ASP A 30 -18.96 -2.51 19.98
CA ASP A 30 -17.78 -2.33 19.14
C ASP A 30 -16.61 -1.61 19.84
N ARG A 31 -16.77 -1.23 21.15
CA ARG A 31 -15.79 -0.36 21.83
C ARG A 31 -15.18 -0.99 23.08
N ILE A 32 -13.95 -0.62 23.33
CA ILE A 32 -13.19 -0.97 24.53
C ILE A 32 -13.73 -0.17 25.70
N VAL A 33 -14.11 -0.86 26.77
CA VAL A 33 -14.52 -0.25 28.04
C VAL A 33 -13.30 -0.02 28.94
N SER A 34 -12.43 -1.03 29.04
CA SER A 34 -11.21 -0.96 29.85
C SER A 34 -10.23 -2.07 29.47
N THR A 35 -8.94 -1.84 29.73
CA THR A 35 -7.86 -2.83 29.61
C THR A 35 -7.14 -2.98 30.95
N GLY A 36 -6.70 -4.19 31.29
CA GLY A 36 -5.98 -4.42 32.54
C GLY A 36 -5.82 -5.91 32.87
N THR A 37 -6.11 -6.29 34.12
CA THR A 37 -6.19 -7.67 34.57
C THR A 37 -7.63 -7.96 35.04
N MET A 38 -7.99 -9.23 35.22
CA MET A 38 -9.29 -9.60 35.77
C MET A 38 -9.57 -8.89 37.11
N GLU A 39 -8.54 -8.68 37.95
CA GLU A 39 -8.65 -7.96 39.20
C GLU A 39 -8.94 -6.46 38.97
N THR A 40 -8.21 -5.79 38.08
CA THR A 40 -8.40 -4.37 37.82
C THR A 40 -9.70 -4.07 37.07
N LEU A 41 -10.27 -5.05 36.36
CA LEU A 41 -11.58 -4.94 35.69
C LEU A 41 -12.77 -5.18 36.62
N LYS A 42 -12.53 -5.68 37.85
CA LYS A 42 -13.58 -6.00 38.83
C LYS A 42 -14.62 -4.89 39.06
N PRO A 43 -14.28 -3.57 39.15
CA PRO A 43 -15.28 -2.52 39.33
C PRO A 43 -16.31 -2.42 38.18
N TYR A 44 -15.97 -2.84 36.96
CA TYR A 44 -16.89 -2.93 35.85
C TYR A 44 -17.74 -4.20 35.91
N MET A 45 -17.11 -5.33 36.27
CA MET A 45 -17.78 -6.64 36.44
C MET A 45 -18.85 -6.57 37.53
N ASP A 46 -18.59 -5.91 38.65
CA ASP A 46 -19.50 -5.77 39.77
C ASP A 46 -20.75 -4.91 39.42
N ARG A 47 -20.74 -4.14 38.33
CA ARG A 47 -21.80 -3.20 37.96
C ARG A 47 -22.54 -3.55 36.68
N HIS A 48 -22.06 -4.53 35.91
CA HIS A 48 -22.62 -4.96 34.64
C HIS A 48 -22.76 -6.47 34.59
N SER A 49 -23.76 -6.99 33.90
CA SER A 49 -23.74 -8.37 33.45
C SER A 49 -22.58 -8.54 32.46
N TYR A 50 -21.82 -9.61 32.59
CA TYR A 50 -20.66 -9.85 31.74
C TYR A 50 -20.49 -11.34 31.43
N GLU A 51 -19.80 -11.60 30.33
CA GLU A 51 -19.29 -12.90 29.92
C GLU A 51 -17.76 -12.86 29.92
N VAL A 52 -17.10 -13.91 30.37
CA VAL A 52 -15.65 -14.08 30.21
C VAL A 52 -15.41 -15.03 29.06
N ASP A 53 -14.60 -14.56 28.09
CA ASP A 53 -14.23 -15.30 26.91
C ASP A 53 -12.72 -15.60 26.93
N ASP A 54 -12.37 -16.87 27.14
CA ASP A 54 -10.99 -17.34 27.24
C ASP A 54 -10.40 -17.79 25.87
N THR A 55 -11.05 -17.43 24.77
CA THR A 55 -10.60 -17.82 23.42
C THR A 55 -9.15 -17.44 23.16
N PHE A 56 -8.68 -16.32 23.71
CA PHE A 56 -7.33 -15.80 23.48
C PHE A 56 -6.37 -16.01 24.65
N LYS A 57 -6.72 -16.82 25.67
CA LYS A 57 -5.91 -16.99 26.90
C LYS A 57 -4.45 -17.41 26.67
N ASP A 58 -4.19 -18.09 25.55
CA ASP A 58 -2.86 -18.56 25.15
C ASP A 58 -2.21 -17.68 24.05
N ASN A 59 -2.90 -16.62 23.59
CA ASN A 59 -2.50 -15.77 22.48
C ASN A 59 -2.09 -14.37 22.96
N ILE A 60 -1.45 -13.65 22.04
CA ILE A 60 -1.10 -12.24 22.22
C ILE A 60 -2.13 -11.40 21.45
N LEU A 61 -2.67 -10.38 22.11
CA LEU A 61 -3.50 -9.37 21.48
C LEU A 61 -2.72 -8.06 21.37
N MET A 62 -2.86 -7.38 20.24
CA MET A 62 -2.40 -6.01 20.07
C MET A 62 -3.36 -5.24 19.18
N PRO A 63 -3.26 -3.90 19.07
CA PRO A 63 -4.11 -3.14 18.15
C PRO A 63 -4.01 -3.74 16.76
N GLY A 64 -5.12 -3.79 16.05
CA GLY A 64 -5.15 -4.20 14.66
C GLY A 64 -4.15 -3.37 13.84
N PHE A 65 -3.43 -4.03 12.96
CA PHE A 65 -2.45 -3.36 12.10
C PHE A 65 -3.16 -2.45 11.10
N ILE A 66 -2.45 -1.41 10.70
CA ILE A 66 -2.96 -0.39 9.78
C ILE A 66 -2.01 -0.28 8.60
N ASP A 67 -2.50 -0.60 7.40
CA ASP A 67 -1.78 -0.31 6.16
C ASP A 67 -2.23 1.06 5.63
N THR A 68 -1.33 2.02 5.70
CA THR A 68 -1.61 3.43 5.40
C THR A 68 -1.54 3.76 3.91
N HIS A 69 -1.17 2.79 3.07
CA HIS A 69 -1.05 3.00 1.64
C HIS A 69 -1.32 1.70 0.86
N THR A 70 -2.49 1.62 0.31
CA THR A 70 -2.86 0.52 -0.60
C THR A 70 -3.70 1.05 -1.76
N HIS A 71 -3.89 0.20 -2.77
CA HIS A 71 -4.79 0.41 -3.89
C HIS A 71 -5.76 -0.76 -3.93
N LEU A 72 -6.81 -0.69 -3.12
CA LEU A 72 -7.64 -1.81 -2.71
C LEU A 72 -8.23 -2.57 -3.90
N LEU A 73 -8.79 -1.86 -4.88
CA LEU A 73 -9.35 -2.48 -6.08
C LEU A 73 -8.27 -3.08 -6.99
N MET A 74 -7.14 -2.39 -7.19
CA MET A 74 -6.06 -2.88 -8.04
C MET A 74 -5.38 -4.10 -7.43
N SER A 75 -5.09 -4.09 -6.13
CA SER A 75 -4.47 -5.23 -5.47
C SER A 75 -5.37 -6.46 -5.50
N GLY A 76 -6.68 -6.29 -5.30
CA GLY A 76 -7.67 -7.36 -5.48
C GLY A 76 -7.74 -7.87 -6.92
N MET A 77 -7.63 -6.97 -7.90
CA MET A 77 -7.57 -7.31 -9.32
C MET A 77 -6.35 -8.18 -9.64
N PHE A 78 -5.17 -7.79 -9.16
CA PHE A 78 -3.94 -8.55 -9.40
C PHE A 78 -3.97 -9.96 -8.79
N MET A 79 -4.62 -10.14 -7.63
CA MET A 79 -4.85 -11.48 -7.07
C MET A 79 -5.71 -12.37 -7.97
N GLY A 80 -6.46 -11.80 -8.90
CA GLY A 80 -7.25 -12.52 -9.91
C GLY A 80 -6.51 -12.82 -11.22
N PHE A 81 -5.30 -12.28 -11.43
CA PHE A 81 -4.50 -12.45 -12.64
C PHE A 81 -3.41 -13.52 -12.48
N TYR A 82 -2.87 -13.99 -13.60
CA TYR A 82 -1.76 -14.96 -13.60
C TYR A 82 -0.45 -14.29 -13.19
N TYR A 83 0.18 -14.80 -12.16
CA TYR A 83 1.45 -14.26 -11.69
C TYR A 83 2.64 -14.76 -12.52
N VAL A 84 3.53 -13.83 -12.91
CA VAL A 84 4.74 -14.10 -13.69
C VAL A 84 5.98 -13.37 -13.13
N GLY A 85 5.95 -12.97 -11.87
CA GLY A 85 7.03 -12.21 -11.25
C GLY A 85 8.18 -13.07 -10.70
N PRO A 86 9.31 -12.40 -10.31
CA PRO A 86 10.55 -13.08 -9.90
C PRO A 86 10.63 -13.44 -8.42
N ILE A 87 9.70 -12.98 -7.61
CA ILE A 87 9.63 -13.28 -6.18
C ILE A 87 8.29 -13.97 -5.88
N PRO A 88 8.15 -14.77 -4.83
CA PRO A 88 6.86 -15.35 -4.48
C PRO A 88 5.80 -14.26 -4.29
N SER A 89 4.64 -14.36 -4.94
CA SER A 89 3.50 -13.50 -4.64
C SER A 89 2.54 -14.18 -3.68
N TYR A 90 1.75 -13.38 -2.99
CA TYR A 90 0.83 -13.87 -1.97
C TYR A 90 -0.62 -13.63 -2.41
N GLY A 91 -1.41 -14.69 -2.41
CA GLY A 91 -2.85 -14.63 -2.59
C GLY A 91 -3.59 -14.19 -1.32
N ALA A 92 -4.89 -14.03 -1.45
CA ALA A 92 -5.73 -13.53 -0.36
C ALA A 92 -5.70 -14.41 0.90
N LYS A 93 -5.51 -15.70 0.74
CA LYS A 93 -5.46 -16.68 1.86
C LYS A 93 -4.06 -17.00 2.35
N GLY A 94 -3.07 -16.19 1.95
CA GLY A 94 -1.68 -16.46 2.26
C GLY A 94 -1.05 -17.58 1.43
N ASP A 95 -1.78 -18.10 0.44
CA ASP A 95 -1.24 -18.99 -0.58
C ASP A 95 -0.18 -18.25 -1.42
N THR A 96 0.79 -18.99 -1.94
CA THR A 96 1.89 -18.43 -2.70
C THR A 96 1.86 -18.90 -4.14
N ASN A 97 2.18 -17.99 -5.06
CA ASN A 97 2.49 -18.32 -6.43
C ASN A 97 4.01 -18.46 -6.60
N ASP A 98 4.44 -19.53 -7.26
CA ASP A 98 5.85 -19.75 -7.53
C ASP A 98 6.42 -18.64 -8.42
N PRO A 99 7.65 -18.17 -8.17
CA PRO A 99 8.30 -17.17 -9.00
C PRO A 99 8.70 -17.72 -10.37
N CYS A 100 8.86 -16.82 -11.34
CA CYS A 100 9.62 -17.06 -12.57
C CYS A 100 11.04 -16.54 -12.38
N HIS A 101 12.05 -17.28 -12.81
CA HIS A 101 13.44 -16.89 -12.59
C HIS A 101 14.12 -16.29 -13.84
N SER A 102 13.44 -16.37 -15.00
CA SER A 102 13.91 -15.85 -16.27
C SER A 102 12.74 -15.42 -17.16
N ARG A 103 13.05 -14.63 -18.20
CA ARG A 103 12.07 -14.30 -19.24
C ARG A 103 11.51 -15.58 -19.91
N GLU A 104 12.34 -16.59 -20.15
CA GLU A 104 11.88 -17.84 -20.76
C GLU A 104 10.89 -18.59 -19.85
N ASP A 105 11.10 -18.57 -18.53
CA ASP A 105 10.13 -19.14 -17.58
C ASP A 105 8.78 -18.41 -17.69
N VAL A 106 8.79 -17.08 -17.87
CA VAL A 106 7.57 -16.28 -18.07
C VAL A 106 6.87 -16.70 -19.35
N LEU A 107 7.61 -16.74 -20.48
CA LEU A 107 7.04 -17.14 -21.78
C LEU A 107 6.52 -18.58 -21.73
N GLN A 108 7.24 -19.50 -21.08
CA GLN A 108 6.79 -20.87 -20.91
C GLN A 108 5.52 -20.94 -20.05
N ARG A 109 5.45 -20.20 -18.94
CA ARG A 109 4.22 -20.13 -18.13
C ARG A 109 3.03 -19.60 -18.93
N ILE A 110 3.24 -18.61 -19.80
CA ILE A 110 2.18 -18.10 -20.68
C ILE A 110 1.75 -19.18 -21.68
N ARG A 111 2.67 -19.95 -22.30
CA ARG A 111 2.34 -21.09 -23.16
C ARG A 111 1.47 -22.14 -22.43
N ASP A 112 1.83 -22.44 -21.17
CA ASP A 112 1.09 -23.39 -20.34
C ASP A 112 -0.33 -22.86 -20.01
N ILE A 113 -0.48 -21.57 -19.77
CA ILE A 113 -1.77 -20.91 -19.56
C ILE A 113 -2.60 -20.95 -20.85
N VAL A 114 -2.02 -20.58 -22.00
CA VAL A 114 -2.69 -20.66 -23.32
C VAL A 114 -3.20 -22.07 -23.58
N SER A 115 -2.39 -23.11 -23.29
CA SER A 115 -2.81 -24.50 -23.44
C SER A 115 -4.00 -24.88 -22.53
N LYS A 116 -4.09 -24.29 -21.32
CA LYS A 116 -5.20 -24.53 -20.39
C LYS A 116 -6.47 -23.78 -20.77
N VAL A 117 -6.34 -22.54 -21.24
CA VAL A 117 -7.45 -21.71 -21.72
C VAL A 117 -8.11 -22.33 -22.96
N GLY A 118 -7.30 -22.93 -23.86
CA GLY A 118 -7.79 -23.70 -25.00
C GLY A 118 -8.72 -22.90 -25.91
N ASP A 119 -9.85 -23.51 -26.30
CA ASP A 119 -10.81 -22.93 -27.24
C ASP A 119 -11.68 -21.80 -26.66
N SER A 120 -11.62 -21.53 -25.34
CA SER A 120 -12.45 -20.47 -24.72
C SER A 120 -12.10 -19.07 -25.23
N LYS A 121 -10.83 -18.86 -25.68
CA LYS A 121 -10.29 -17.58 -26.14
C LYS A 121 -10.43 -16.44 -25.14
N GLU A 122 -10.56 -16.77 -23.85
CA GLU A 122 -10.57 -15.77 -22.79
C GLU A 122 -9.24 -15.01 -22.76
N PRO A 123 -9.26 -13.69 -22.60
CA PRO A 123 -8.04 -12.91 -22.49
C PRO A 123 -7.18 -13.37 -21.33
N ILE A 124 -5.86 -13.46 -21.56
CA ILE A 124 -4.86 -13.81 -20.55
C ILE A 124 -4.24 -12.53 -20.02
N VAL A 125 -4.41 -12.28 -18.74
CA VAL A 125 -3.75 -11.16 -18.06
C VAL A 125 -2.75 -11.70 -17.07
N CYS A 126 -1.48 -11.36 -17.29
CA CYS A 126 -0.37 -11.67 -16.42
C CYS A 126 0.09 -10.41 -15.70
N TRP A 127 0.70 -10.58 -14.51
CA TRP A 127 1.27 -9.45 -13.78
C TRP A 127 2.53 -9.84 -13.02
N GLY A 128 3.33 -8.84 -12.68
CA GLY A 128 4.54 -9.04 -11.89
C GLY A 128 5.83 -9.13 -12.71
N TYR A 129 5.78 -8.91 -14.02
CA TYR A 129 6.99 -8.93 -14.87
C TYR A 129 8.03 -7.92 -14.38
N ASP A 130 9.29 -8.33 -14.25
CA ASP A 130 10.37 -7.47 -13.75
C ASP A 130 11.56 -7.45 -14.72
N ARG A 131 11.64 -6.39 -15.54
CA ARG A 131 12.73 -6.19 -16.47
C ARG A 131 14.11 -6.23 -15.81
N ALA A 132 14.23 -5.62 -14.62
CA ALA A 132 15.51 -5.56 -13.91
C ALA A 132 16.03 -6.94 -13.50
N LYS A 133 15.12 -7.89 -13.27
CA LYS A 133 15.46 -9.29 -12.98
C LYS A 133 15.64 -10.14 -14.25
N TYR A 134 14.85 -9.88 -15.30
CA TYR A 134 14.83 -10.72 -16.52
C TYR A 134 15.68 -10.18 -17.67
N GLY A 135 16.13 -8.92 -17.60
CA GLY A 135 17.08 -8.30 -18.52
C GLY A 135 16.45 -7.61 -19.72
N GLU A 136 15.43 -8.16 -20.35
CA GLU A 136 14.78 -7.61 -21.53
C GLU A 136 13.26 -7.66 -21.42
N ASP A 137 12.59 -6.71 -22.03
CA ASP A 137 11.14 -6.67 -22.09
C ASP A 137 10.61 -7.61 -23.19
N PRO A 138 9.46 -8.28 -22.97
CA PRO A 138 8.76 -8.96 -24.05
C PRO A 138 8.15 -7.92 -24.98
N ASP A 139 8.03 -8.27 -26.25
CA ASP A 139 7.36 -7.45 -27.23
C ASP A 139 6.18 -8.18 -27.90
N ARG A 140 5.47 -7.44 -28.74
CA ARG A 140 4.31 -7.93 -29.47
C ARG A 140 4.62 -9.19 -30.27
N ASP A 141 5.72 -9.19 -31.04
CA ASP A 141 6.06 -10.29 -31.94
C ASP A 141 6.41 -11.56 -31.14
N MET A 142 7.11 -11.45 -30.01
CA MET A 142 7.38 -12.58 -29.10
C MET A 142 6.09 -13.17 -28.51
N LEU A 143 5.12 -12.35 -28.19
CA LEU A 143 3.84 -12.81 -27.64
C LEU A 143 2.93 -13.39 -28.73
N ASP A 144 3.01 -12.87 -29.96
CA ASP A 144 2.30 -13.41 -31.11
C ASP A 144 2.82 -14.79 -31.52
N GLU A 145 4.11 -15.12 -31.29
CA GLU A 145 4.65 -16.48 -31.45
C GLU A 145 4.01 -17.51 -30.51
N ILE A 146 3.49 -17.06 -29.35
CA ILE A 146 2.77 -17.95 -28.41
C ILE A 146 1.35 -18.18 -28.88
N THR A 147 0.65 -17.12 -29.29
CA THR A 147 -0.71 -17.18 -29.83
C THR A 147 -1.05 -15.92 -30.63
N ASP A 148 -1.61 -16.12 -31.79
CA ASP A 148 -2.12 -15.08 -32.70
C ASP A 148 -3.65 -14.87 -32.59
N THR A 149 -4.31 -15.57 -31.66
CA THR A 149 -5.78 -15.58 -31.52
C THR A 149 -6.27 -15.17 -30.14
N ILE A 150 -5.50 -15.42 -29.07
CA ILE A 150 -5.89 -15.12 -27.69
C ILE A 150 -5.24 -13.81 -27.27
N PRO A 151 -6.01 -12.80 -26.79
CA PRO A 151 -5.45 -11.57 -26.25
C PRO A 151 -4.57 -11.83 -25.03
N ILE A 152 -3.33 -11.32 -25.04
CA ILE A 152 -2.39 -11.40 -23.92
C ILE A 152 -2.00 -9.98 -23.50
N VAL A 153 -2.03 -9.72 -22.19
CA VAL A 153 -1.44 -8.54 -21.55
C VAL A 153 -0.56 -8.99 -20.41
N ILE A 154 0.64 -8.42 -20.32
CA ILE A 154 1.55 -8.58 -19.18
C ILE A 154 1.72 -7.23 -18.51
N ILE A 155 1.41 -7.12 -17.23
CA ILE A 155 1.59 -5.91 -16.43
C ILE A 155 2.89 -6.06 -15.64
N ASN A 156 3.75 -5.05 -15.71
CA ASN A 156 4.97 -5.00 -14.91
C ASN A 156 4.60 -5.03 -13.41
N TYR A 157 5.50 -5.51 -12.57
CA TYR A 157 5.29 -5.58 -11.11
C TYR A 157 5.05 -4.20 -10.47
N ALA A 158 5.62 -3.15 -11.04
CA ALA A 158 5.20 -1.77 -10.78
C ALA A 158 4.37 -1.33 -12.00
N PRO A 159 3.07 -1.07 -11.86
CA PRO A 159 2.13 -0.95 -12.97
C PRO A 159 2.28 0.37 -13.75
N HIS A 160 3.51 0.72 -14.10
CA HIS A 160 3.89 1.83 -14.97
C HIS A 160 4.21 1.39 -16.40
N VAL A 161 4.41 0.07 -16.59
CA VAL A 161 4.73 -0.53 -17.89
C VAL A 161 3.87 -1.77 -18.11
N SER A 162 3.43 -1.98 -19.33
CA SER A 162 2.74 -3.22 -19.74
C SER A 162 3.04 -3.57 -21.19
N TYR A 163 2.80 -4.83 -21.52
CA TYR A 163 3.12 -5.43 -22.81
C TYR A 163 1.91 -6.19 -23.34
N ALA A 164 1.65 -6.12 -24.63
CA ALA A 164 0.50 -6.78 -25.23
C ALA A 164 0.79 -7.35 -26.61
N ASN A 165 0.07 -8.41 -26.97
CA ASN A 165 0.12 -9.02 -28.28
C ASN A 165 -0.86 -8.37 -29.28
N SER A 166 -0.78 -8.78 -30.57
CA SER A 166 -1.65 -8.29 -31.64
C SER A 166 -3.14 -8.54 -31.40
N PRO A 167 -3.57 -9.73 -30.93
CA PRO A 167 -4.96 -9.96 -30.57
C PRO A 167 -5.51 -8.98 -29.54
N PHE A 168 -4.72 -8.61 -28.52
CA PHE A 168 -5.15 -7.62 -27.53
C PHE A 168 -5.29 -6.23 -28.15
N LEU A 169 -4.29 -5.75 -28.91
CA LEU A 169 -4.35 -4.45 -29.57
C LEU A 169 -5.60 -4.33 -30.45
N LYS A 170 -5.87 -5.37 -31.25
CA LYS A 170 -7.06 -5.42 -32.11
C LYS A 170 -8.36 -5.42 -31.32
N ALA A 171 -8.46 -6.24 -30.25
CA ALA A 171 -9.66 -6.32 -29.42
C ALA A 171 -9.93 -5.02 -28.66
N ALA A 172 -8.87 -4.29 -28.28
CA ALA A 172 -8.92 -2.98 -27.61
C ALA A 172 -9.11 -1.80 -28.60
N GLY A 173 -9.32 -2.07 -29.91
CA GLY A 173 -9.52 -1.04 -30.92
C GLY A 173 -8.28 -0.18 -31.18
N MET A 174 -7.09 -0.75 -31.05
CA MET A 174 -5.82 -0.09 -31.31
C MET A 174 -5.18 -0.63 -32.59
N ASP A 175 -4.67 0.26 -33.41
CA ASP A 175 -3.96 -0.03 -34.65
C ASP A 175 -2.75 0.89 -34.81
N GLU A 176 -2.07 0.77 -35.95
CA GLU A 176 -0.85 1.53 -36.23
C GLU A 176 -1.08 3.06 -36.32
N SER A 177 -2.33 3.52 -36.44
CA SER A 177 -2.68 4.95 -36.40
C SER A 177 -2.91 5.49 -34.99
N THR A 178 -2.92 4.61 -33.98
CA THR A 178 -3.14 5.01 -32.58
C THR A 178 -1.93 5.78 -32.06
N GLU A 179 -2.11 7.07 -31.76
CA GLU A 179 -1.08 7.93 -31.22
C GLU A 179 -1.39 8.28 -29.75
N VAL A 180 -0.65 7.68 -28.82
CA VAL A 180 -0.68 8.00 -27.40
C VAL A 180 0.76 8.07 -26.90
N LYS A 181 1.10 9.12 -26.13
CA LYS A 181 2.43 9.26 -25.51
C LYS A 181 2.72 8.02 -24.66
N GLY A 182 3.87 7.39 -24.87
CA GLY A 182 4.29 6.20 -24.14
C GLY A 182 3.91 4.87 -24.81
N MET A 183 3.22 4.86 -25.94
CA MET A 183 3.07 3.65 -26.77
C MET A 183 4.34 3.41 -27.59
N GLY A 184 4.92 2.22 -27.41
CA GLY A 184 6.16 1.84 -28.09
C GLY A 184 5.95 1.43 -29.55
N ARG A 185 6.98 1.65 -30.38
CA ARG A 185 6.99 1.28 -31.80
C ARG A 185 8.29 0.60 -32.19
N TYR A 186 8.18 -0.30 -33.14
CA TYR A 186 9.34 -0.83 -33.86
C TYR A 186 9.94 0.23 -34.81
N PRO A 187 11.17 0.02 -35.30
CA PRO A 187 11.78 0.94 -36.29
C PRO A 187 11.00 1.09 -37.60
N ASP A 188 10.15 0.10 -37.93
CA ASP A 188 9.30 0.11 -39.12
C ASP A 188 7.97 0.88 -38.92
N GLY A 189 7.75 1.43 -37.72
CA GLY A 189 6.56 2.19 -37.33
C GLY A 189 5.41 1.39 -36.77
N ARG A 190 5.45 0.05 -36.80
CA ARG A 190 4.44 -0.79 -36.15
C ARG A 190 4.46 -0.61 -34.64
N LEU A 191 3.30 -0.72 -33.98
CA LEU A 191 3.24 -0.81 -32.54
C LEU A 191 3.97 -2.07 -32.05
N ASN A 192 4.85 -1.95 -31.06
CA ASN A 192 5.59 -3.08 -30.49
C ASN A 192 4.90 -3.71 -29.25
N GLY A 193 3.70 -3.24 -28.92
CA GLY A 193 2.93 -3.75 -27.80
C GLY A 193 3.28 -3.16 -26.43
N TRP A 194 4.20 -2.20 -26.36
CA TRP A 194 4.60 -1.57 -25.10
C TRP A 194 3.71 -0.38 -24.75
N PHE A 195 3.35 -0.28 -23.45
CA PHE A 195 2.63 0.84 -22.86
C PHE A 195 3.45 1.34 -21.67
N VAL A 196 4.02 2.53 -21.79
CA VAL A 196 4.93 3.10 -20.79
C VAL A 196 4.32 4.37 -20.22
N GLU A 197 4.30 4.47 -18.88
CA GLU A 197 3.76 5.56 -18.09
C GLU A 197 2.26 5.83 -18.28
N GLN A 198 1.76 6.80 -17.52
CA GLN A 198 0.33 7.00 -17.21
C GLN A 198 -0.59 7.03 -18.45
N ALA A 199 -0.25 7.79 -19.48
CA ALA A 199 -1.15 7.96 -20.63
C ALA A 199 -1.35 6.66 -21.41
N ALA A 200 -0.26 5.94 -21.69
CA ALA A 200 -0.30 4.67 -22.39
C ALA A 200 -0.90 3.57 -21.50
N PHE A 201 -0.54 3.54 -20.23
CA PHE A 201 -1.09 2.59 -19.27
C PHE A 201 -2.61 2.76 -19.11
N ASN A 202 -3.12 3.98 -19.01
CA ASN A 202 -4.57 4.24 -18.98
C ASN A 202 -5.27 3.79 -20.27
N LYS A 203 -4.61 3.93 -21.43
CA LYS A 203 -5.14 3.42 -22.69
C LYS A 203 -5.24 1.89 -22.69
N MET A 204 -4.22 1.21 -22.16
CA MET A 204 -4.20 -0.23 -21.98
C MET A 204 -5.31 -0.67 -21.00
N LEU A 205 -5.42 -0.02 -19.82
CA LEU A 205 -6.47 -0.32 -18.84
C LEU A 205 -7.87 -0.13 -19.42
N GLY A 206 -8.09 0.88 -20.26
CA GLY A 206 -9.36 1.08 -20.97
C GLY A 206 -9.72 -0.12 -21.83
N GLY A 207 -8.76 -0.61 -22.64
CA GLY A 207 -8.95 -1.84 -23.42
C GLY A 207 -9.16 -3.08 -22.57
N LEU A 208 -8.41 -3.20 -21.46
CA LEU A 208 -8.55 -4.31 -20.52
C LEU A 208 -9.91 -4.32 -19.83
N LYS A 209 -10.42 -3.14 -19.44
CA LYS A 209 -11.73 -2.99 -18.80
C LYS A 209 -12.85 -3.59 -19.64
N ASP A 210 -12.84 -3.37 -20.93
CA ASP A 210 -13.87 -3.83 -21.82
C ASP A 210 -13.79 -5.33 -22.11
N LEU A 211 -12.61 -5.95 -21.93
CA LEU A 211 -12.34 -7.35 -22.27
C LEU A 211 -12.38 -8.30 -21.06
N VAL A 212 -11.97 -7.86 -19.89
CA VAL A 212 -11.62 -8.76 -18.77
C VAL A 212 -12.34 -8.45 -17.47
N ILE A 213 -12.82 -7.22 -17.27
CA ILE A 213 -13.40 -6.84 -15.96
C ILE A 213 -14.83 -7.38 -15.82
N PRO A 214 -15.07 -8.43 -15.00
CA PRO A 214 -16.41 -8.97 -14.76
C PRO A 214 -17.31 -7.95 -14.04
N LYS A 215 -18.62 -8.15 -14.07
CA LYS A 215 -19.59 -7.23 -13.46
C LYS A 215 -19.41 -7.08 -11.94
N ASP A 216 -18.97 -8.15 -11.27
CA ASP A 216 -18.72 -8.24 -9.83
C ASP A 216 -17.26 -7.93 -9.44
N PHE A 217 -16.49 -7.39 -10.36
CA PHE A 217 -15.07 -7.10 -10.18
C PHE A 217 -14.78 -6.29 -8.93
N PHE A 218 -15.52 -5.21 -8.71
CA PHE A 218 -15.27 -4.31 -7.58
C PHE A 218 -15.52 -5.02 -6.25
N GLU A 219 -16.67 -5.69 -6.12
CA GLU A 219 -17.03 -6.43 -4.91
C GLU A 219 -16.04 -7.57 -4.62
N ARG A 220 -15.65 -8.29 -5.66
CA ARG A 220 -14.67 -9.38 -5.54
C ARG A 220 -13.30 -8.85 -5.11
N SER A 221 -12.83 -7.74 -5.70
CA SER A 221 -11.54 -7.13 -5.35
C SER A 221 -11.50 -6.66 -3.91
N VAL A 222 -12.56 -5.97 -3.44
CA VAL A 222 -12.68 -5.54 -2.04
C VAL A 222 -12.65 -6.74 -1.08
N SER A 223 -13.38 -7.82 -1.43
CA SER A 223 -13.46 -9.02 -0.58
C SER A 223 -12.12 -9.77 -0.51
N LEU A 224 -11.42 -9.94 -1.64
CA LEU A 224 -10.09 -10.57 -1.67
C LEU A 224 -9.07 -9.77 -0.86
N HIS A 225 -9.09 -8.44 -0.99
CA HIS A 225 -8.21 -7.59 -0.20
C HIS A 225 -8.49 -7.71 1.31
N ALA A 226 -9.77 -7.69 1.69
CA ALA A 226 -10.18 -7.86 3.08
C ALA A 226 -9.77 -9.23 3.65
N GLU A 227 -9.84 -10.31 2.86
CA GLU A 227 -9.36 -11.63 3.26
C GLU A 227 -7.83 -11.61 3.49
N ALA A 228 -7.05 -10.99 2.60
CA ALA A 228 -5.61 -10.80 2.81
C ALA A 228 -5.31 -10.01 4.10
N CYS A 229 -6.12 -9.01 4.44
CA CYS A 229 -6.01 -8.25 5.69
C CYS A 229 -6.17 -9.14 6.92
N ILE A 230 -7.19 -10.03 6.95
CA ILE A 230 -7.41 -10.95 8.08
C ILE A 230 -6.19 -11.83 8.33
N HIS A 231 -5.62 -12.40 7.27
CA HIS A 231 -4.44 -13.27 7.34
C HIS A 231 -3.17 -12.56 7.83
N ASN A 232 -3.15 -11.23 7.75
CA ASN A 232 -1.97 -10.43 8.08
C ASN A 232 -2.20 -9.48 9.27
N GLY A 233 -3.32 -9.62 10.00
CA GLY A 233 -3.59 -8.83 11.21
C GLY A 233 -4.04 -7.39 10.95
N VAL A 234 -4.35 -7.05 9.70
CA VAL A 234 -4.74 -5.69 9.30
C VAL A 234 -6.23 -5.49 9.52
N THR A 235 -6.62 -4.43 10.23
CA THR A 235 -8.02 -4.06 10.50
C THR A 235 -8.42 -2.74 9.87
N ALA A 236 -7.47 -1.94 9.40
CA ALA A 236 -7.75 -0.69 8.71
C ALA A 236 -6.74 -0.44 7.59
N VAL A 237 -7.23 0.12 6.49
CA VAL A 237 -6.42 0.46 5.31
C VAL A 237 -6.76 1.86 4.80
N ALA A 238 -5.79 2.50 4.12
CA ALA A 238 -6.05 3.69 3.32
C ALA A 238 -5.91 3.36 1.83
N ASP A 239 -7.01 3.49 1.08
CA ASP A 239 -7.00 3.39 -0.38
C ASP A 239 -6.55 4.72 -0.98
N MET A 240 -5.33 4.77 -1.50
CA MET A 240 -4.65 5.97 -1.97
C MET A 240 -4.96 6.34 -3.43
N ALA A 241 -5.95 5.70 -4.04
CA ALA A 241 -6.34 5.97 -5.43
C ALA A 241 -7.85 5.92 -5.68
N TRP A 242 -8.67 6.37 -4.72
CA TRP A 242 -10.10 6.48 -4.95
C TRP A 242 -10.41 7.35 -6.16
N GLY A 243 -11.21 6.81 -7.06
CA GLY A 243 -11.53 7.41 -8.35
C GLY A 243 -10.57 7.04 -9.47
N LEU A 244 -9.72 6.03 -9.28
CA LEU A 244 -8.87 5.52 -10.35
C LEU A 244 -9.70 4.89 -11.49
N PHE A 245 -10.78 4.19 -11.15
CA PHE A 245 -11.71 3.60 -12.12
C PHE A 245 -12.99 4.45 -12.26
N ASP A 246 -13.71 4.65 -11.16
CA ASP A 246 -14.94 5.46 -11.12
C ASP A 246 -15.33 5.83 -9.69
N PHE A 247 -15.34 7.12 -9.36
CA PHE A 247 -15.62 7.63 -8.00
C PHE A 247 -16.92 7.11 -7.40
N ASP A 248 -18.00 7.15 -8.17
CA ASP A 248 -19.34 6.84 -7.66
C ASP A 248 -19.52 5.33 -7.48
N ARG A 249 -19.04 4.53 -8.45
CA ARG A 249 -19.11 3.08 -8.39
C ARG A 249 -18.21 2.50 -7.30
N GLU A 250 -16.99 3.02 -7.16
CA GLU A 250 -16.08 2.62 -6.09
C GLU A 250 -16.69 2.88 -4.72
N TRP A 251 -17.25 4.09 -4.51
CA TRP A 251 -17.92 4.43 -3.26
C TRP A 251 -19.10 3.48 -2.98
N ALA A 252 -20.01 3.33 -3.95
CA ALA A 252 -21.19 2.49 -3.80
C ALA A 252 -20.85 1.03 -3.47
N THR A 253 -19.74 0.53 -4.02
CA THR A 253 -19.26 -0.83 -3.71
C THR A 253 -18.80 -0.94 -2.25
N HIS A 254 -18.03 0.02 -1.78
CA HIS A 254 -17.57 0.03 -0.38
C HIS A 254 -18.73 0.24 0.58
N GLU A 255 -19.62 1.20 0.31
CA GLU A 255 -20.82 1.46 1.13
C GLU A 255 -21.72 0.23 1.24
N LYS A 256 -21.83 -0.57 0.17
CA LYS A 256 -22.61 -1.82 0.15
C LYS A 256 -21.96 -2.94 0.98
N LEU A 257 -20.62 -3.05 0.96
CA LEU A 257 -19.91 -4.18 1.56
C LEU A 257 -19.49 -3.93 3.00
N LEU A 258 -19.15 -2.69 3.36
CA LEU A 258 -18.58 -2.35 4.65
C LEU A 258 -19.66 -2.17 5.73
N ASP A 259 -20.39 -3.23 6.03
CA ASP A 259 -21.31 -3.29 7.17
C ASP A 259 -20.57 -3.53 8.50
N ASP A 260 -21.31 -3.61 9.61
CA ASP A 260 -20.74 -3.79 10.95
C ASP A 260 -19.95 -5.10 11.12
N SER A 261 -20.20 -6.10 10.28
CA SER A 261 -19.53 -7.39 10.29
C SER A 261 -18.32 -7.46 9.36
N PHE A 262 -18.09 -6.45 8.51
CA PHE A 262 -16.97 -6.46 7.57
C PHE A 262 -15.61 -6.38 8.30
N PRO A 263 -14.59 -7.16 7.88
CA PRO A 263 -13.38 -7.34 8.69
C PRO A 263 -12.45 -6.13 8.75
N ILE A 264 -12.57 -5.17 7.82
CA ILE A 264 -11.68 -4.01 7.76
C ILE A 264 -12.43 -2.68 7.70
N ARG A 265 -11.73 -1.61 8.05
CA ARG A 265 -12.14 -0.22 7.84
C ARG A 265 -11.35 0.38 6.69
N VAL A 266 -12.00 1.22 5.90
CA VAL A 266 -11.38 1.82 4.71
C VAL A 266 -11.42 3.35 4.80
N SER A 267 -10.26 3.96 4.65
CA SER A 267 -10.09 5.39 4.44
C SER A 267 -9.82 5.64 2.96
N MET A 268 -10.79 6.19 2.24
CA MET A 268 -10.66 6.48 0.82
C MET A 268 -10.00 7.83 0.61
N VAL A 269 -8.86 7.84 -0.09
CA VAL A 269 -8.12 9.05 -0.43
C VAL A 269 -8.30 9.34 -1.91
N PRO A 270 -8.99 10.43 -2.28
CA PRO A 270 -9.24 10.75 -3.67
C PRO A 270 -7.94 11.00 -4.44
N TYR A 271 -7.84 10.43 -5.64
CA TYR A 271 -6.75 10.70 -6.56
C TYR A 271 -6.99 12.03 -7.28
N GLU A 272 -6.19 13.05 -6.97
CA GLU A 272 -6.42 14.43 -7.36
C GLU A 272 -6.54 14.64 -8.88
N PRO A 273 -5.68 14.08 -9.73
CA PRO A 273 -5.79 14.29 -11.18
C PRO A 273 -7.16 13.86 -11.74
N ASN A 274 -7.67 12.72 -11.29
CA ASN A 274 -8.97 12.22 -11.74
C ASN A 274 -10.13 13.01 -11.12
N LEU A 275 -9.97 13.45 -9.86
CA LEU A 275 -10.96 14.28 -9.17
C LEU A 275 -11.13 15.64 -9.89
N SER A 276 -10.03 16.32 -10.15
CA SER A 276 -10.05 17.60 -10.89
C SER A 276 -10.55 17.42 -12.31
N HIS A 277 -10.17 16.35 -13.00
CA HIS A 277 -10.64 16.07 -14.34
C HIS A 277 -12.16 15.84 -14.41
N LYS A 278 -12.70 15.04 -13.46
CA LYS A 278 -14.15 14.69 -13.45
C LYS A 278 -15.02 15.84 -12.98
N PHE A 279 -14.63 16.57 -11.93
CA PHE A 279 -15.50 17.52 -11.23
C PHE A 279 -15.10 18.99 -11.42
N GLY A 280 -13.89 19.29 -11.91
CA GLY A 280 -13.40 20.66 -12.06
C GLY A 280 -13.53 21.47 -10.78
N ASP A 281 -14.12 22.67 -10.85
CA ASP A 281 -14.30 23.54 -9.67
C ASP A 281 -15.30 22.98 -8.64
N LYS A 282 -16.19 22.07 -9.04
CA LYS A 282 -17.15 21.43 -8.14
C LYS A 282 -16.53 20.31 -7.26
N ARG A 283 -15.24 20.00 -7.44
CA ARG A 283 -14.57 18.94 -6.68
C ARG A 283 -14.62 19.11 -5.17
N PHE A 284 -14.62 20.35 -4.69
CA PHE A 284 -14.69 20.63 -3.25
C PHE A 284 -16.09 20.40 -2.68
N GLU A 285 -17.14 20.78 -3.42
CA GLU A 285 -18.53 20.48 -3.06
C GLU A 285 -18.74 18.96 -3.01
N TYR A 286 -18.23 18.23 -4.00
CA TYR A 286 -18.27 16.77 -4.03
C TYR A 286 -17.53 16.15 -2.82
N LEU A 287 -16.33 16.62 -2.50
CA LEU A 287 -15.59 16.13 -1.34
C LEU A 287 -16.34 16.38 -0.01
N ASP A 288 -16.97 17.52 0.15
CA ASP A 288 -17.73 17.86 1.35
C ASP A 288 -19.00 16.98 1.46
N GLU A 289 -19.69 16.74 0.33
CA GLU A 289 -20.81 15.80 0.27
C GLU A 289 -20.39 14.39 0.68
N MET A 290 -19.27 13.89 0.14
CA MET A 290 -18.81 12.55 0.42
C MET A 290 -18.30 12.40 1.86
N ARG A 291 -17.63 13.41 2.41
CA ARG A 291 -17.25 13.44 3.83
C ARG A 291 -18.43 13.43 4.79
N ALA A 292 -19.55 14.04 4.41
CA ALA A 292 -20.78 13.98 5.20
C ALA A 292 -21.36 12.56 5.32
N LYS A 293 -20.94 11.62 4.44
CA LYS A 293 -21.34 10.20 4.45
C LYS A 293 -20.37 9.32 5.25
N ASN A 294 -19.35 9.90 5.88
CA ASN A 294 -18.38 9.12 6.67
C ASN A 294 -19.06 8.33 7.78
N THR A 295 -18.62 7.10 7.94
CA THR A 295 -18.99 6.17 9.02
C THR A 295 -17.75 5.68 9.76
N ASP A 296 -17.93 4.86 10.79
CA ASP A 296 -16.80 4.19 11.46
C ASP A 296 -16.09 3.18 10.52
N ARG A 297 -16.78 2.67 9.48
CA ARG A 297 -16.23 1.68 8.53
C ARG A 297 -15.64 2.29 7.27
N LEU A 298 -16.21 3.38 6.78
CA LEU A 298 -15.85 4.02 5.53
C LEU A 298 -15.74 5.53 5.71
N GLN A 299 -14.60 6.10 5.37
CA GLN A 299 -14.41 7.56 5.44
C GLN A 299 -13.65 8.10 4.24
N VAL A 300 -13.92 9.34 3.90
CA VAL A 300 -13.09 10.13 2.97
C VAL A 300 -12.02 10.86 3.78
N HIS A 301 -10.77 10.68 3.38
CA HIS A 301 -9.61 11.21 4.08
C HIS A 301 -8.63 11.86 3.08
N GLY A 302 -8.19 13.09 3.36
CA GLY A 302 -7.13 13.75 2.60
C GLY A 302 -7.37 13.90 1.08
N ILE A 303 -6.29 14.00 0.35
CA ILE A 303 -6.20 14.05 -1.12
C ILE A 303 -4.82 13.53 -1.56
N LYS A 304 -4.74 12.70 -2.62
CA LYS A 304 -3.50 12.12 -3.14
C LYS A 304 -3.02 12.84 -4.39
N PHE A 305 -1.78 13.26 -4.35
CA PHE A 305 -1.02 13.80 -5.49
C PHE A 305 0.07 12.85 -5.91
N GLN A 306 0.44 12.86 -7.19
CA GLN A 306 1.54 12.09 -7.73
C GLN A 306 2.55 13.01 -8.41
N ASN A 307 3.78 13.07 -7.90
CA ASN A 307 4.79 14.01 -8.35
C ASN A 307 5.90 13.37 -9.18
N ASP A 308 6.15 12.09 -9.00
CA ASP A 308 7.14 11.35 -9.80
C ASP A 308 6.70 9.92 -10.08
N GLY A 309 7.56 9.16 -10.69
CA GLY A 309 7.36 7.76 -11.01
C GLY A 309 7.70 6.81 -9.87
N SER A 310 8.00 5.58 -10.21
CA SER A 310 8.20 4.45 -9.30
C SER A 310 9.68 4.21 -9.02
N PHE A 311 10.06 4.07 -7.74
CA PHE A 311 11.41 3.64 -7.35
C PHE A 311 11.76 2.27 -7.95
N PRO A 312 10.92 1.23 -7.82
CA PRO A 312 11.26 -0.07 -8.40
C PRO A 312 11.32 -0.08 -9.94
N ALA A 313 10.51 0.75 -10.63
CA ALA A 313 10.51 0.84 -12.10
C ALA A 313 11.58 1.79 -12.66
N THR A 314 12.42 2.40 -11.80
CA THR A 314 13.46 3.35 -12.19
C THR A 314 12.94 4.57 -12.97
N THR A 315 11.79 5.08 -12.56
CA THR A 315 11.15 6.26 -13.15
C THR A 315 10.98 7.40 -12.14
N SER A 316 11.54 7.26 -10.93
CA SER A 316 11.58 8.33 -9.92
C SER A 316 12.48 9.48 -10.36
N ILE A 317 12.18 10.71 -9.95
CA ILE A 317 13.04 11.87 -10.21
C ILE A 317 14.12 11.94 -9.14
N ILE A 318 15.37 11.73 -9.53
CA ILE A 318 16.51 11.66 -8.62
C ILE A 318 17.54 12.77 -8.87
N GLY A 319 18.18 13.20 -7.79
CA GLY A 319 19.25 14.19 -7.84
C GLY A 319 20.56 13.66 -8.43
N TYR A 320 21.53 14.59 -8.61
CA TYR A 320 22.87 14.24 -9.04
C TYR A 320 23.46 13.09 -8.19
N PRO A 321 24.14 12.12 -8.79
CA PRO A 321 24.57 12.01 -10.19
C PRO A 321 23.52 11.42 -11.17
N GLY A 322 22.26 11.23 -10.79
CA GLY A 322 21.27 10.53 -11.60
C GLY A 322 21.29 9.02 -11.38
N TYR A 323 20.69 8.28 -12.28
CA TYR A 323 20.82 6.83 -12.39
C TYR A 323 22.24 6.46 -12.86
N LEU A 324 22.57 5.17 -12.84
CA LEU A 324 23.89 4.72 -13.30
C LEU A 324 24.17 5.00 -14.78
N ASP A 325 23.15 5.22 -15.59
CA ASP A 325 23.21 5.65 -16.99
C ASP A 325 23.10 7.19 -17.16
N GLU A 326 23.22 7.94 -16.04
CA GLU A 326 23.16 9.41 -15.97
C GLU A 326 21.75 10.00 -16.26
N ASP A 327 20.71 9.19 -16.48
CA ASP A 327 19.33 9.67 -16.50
C ASP A 327 18.92 10.17 -15.10
N THR A 328 18.01 11.09 -15.03
CA THR A 328 17.45 11.63 -13.76
C THR A 328 16.00 11.24 -13.52
N GLY A 329 15.42 10.44 -14.41
CA GLY A 329 14.01 10.04 -14.33
C GLY A 329 13.03 11.19 -14.58
N ALA A 330 13.50 12.34 -15.04
CA ALA A 330 12.67 13.51 -15.28
C ALA A 330 11.69 13.28 -16.44
N THR A 331 10.44 13.00 -16.13
CA THR A 331 9.38 12.77 -17.12
C THR A 331 8.56 14.01 -17.44
N GLY A 332 9.08 15.20 -17.19
CA GLY A 332 8.37 16.45 -17.50
C GLY A 332 9.00 17.69 -16.86
N ASP A 333 8.57 18.84 -17.34
CA ASP A 333 9.00 20.16 -16.86
C ASP A 333 8.28 20.57 -15.56
N THR A 334 8.00 19.64 -14.66
CA THR A 334 7.30 19.96 -13.40
C THR A 334 8.21 20.77 -12.51
N LYS A 335 7.82 22.03 -12.27
CA LYS A 335 8.49 22.92 -11.33
C LYS A 335 7.77 22.86 -9.99
N TRP A 336 8.51 23.01 -8.91
CA TRP A 336 7.91 23.00 -7.56
C TRP A 336 6.91 24.15 -7.36
N GLU A 337 7.09 25.29 -8.03
CA GLU A 337 6.16 26.42 -8.01
C GLU A 337 4.77 26.02 -8.56
N ASP A 338 4.75 25.22 -9.62
CA ASP A 338 3.50 24.72 -10.20
C ASP A 338 2.79 23.77 -9.21
N ASN A 339 3.56 22.95 -8.48
CA ASN A 339 3.01 22.06 -7.44
C ASN A 339 2.43 22.85 -6.25
N VAL A 340 3.03 23.98 -5.85
CA VAL A 340 2.48 24.85 -4.81
C VAL A 340 1.08 25.33 -5.20
N GLU A 341 0.90 25.82 -6.44
CA GLU A 341 -0.41 26.28 -6.92
C GLU A 341 -1.41 25.14 -7.04
N TRP A 342 -0.94 23.93 -7.34
CA TRP A 342 -1.79 22.74 -7.40
C TRP A 342 -2.25 22.31 -6.01
N TYR A 343 -1.37 22.39 -4.97
CA TYR A 343 -1.69 22.04 -3.59
C TYR A 343 -2.50 23.12 -2.86
N TRP A 344 -2.31 24.39 -3.23
CA TRP A 344 -2.85 25.54 -2.50
C TRP A 344 -4.37 25.47 -2.26
N PRO A 345 -5.24 25.15 -3.23
CA PRO A 345 -6.69 25.10 -3.02
C PRO A 345 -7.12 24.10 -1.93
N TYR A 346 -6.36 23.02 -1.75
CA TYR A 346 -6.58 22.00 -0.72
C TYR A 346 -5.97 22.44 0.62
N TRP A 347 -4.77 22.98 0.60
CA TRP A 347 -4.10 23.49 1.79
C TRP A 347 -4.90 24.60 2.46
N GLU A 348 -5.39 25.58 1.71
CA GLU A 348 -6.18 26.70 2.19
C GLU A 348 -7.46 26.24 2.90
N ARG A 349 -8.09 25.17 2.41
CA ARG A 349 -9.29 24.55 2.97
C ARG A 349 -9.04 23.63 4.16
N GLY A 350 -7.79 23.46 4.58
CA GLY A 350 -7.46 22.58 5.68
C GLY A 350 -7.44 21.08 5.30
N ILE A 351 -7.52 20.75 4.02
CA ILE A 351 -7.49 19.37 3.55
C ILE A 351 -6.07 18.83 3.72
N ARG A 352 -5.94 17.60 4.20
CA ARG A 352 -4.68 16.88 4.31
C ARG A 352 -4.17 16.50 2.92
N ILE A 353 -2.87 16.62 2.71
CA ILE A 353 -2.19 16.29 1.46
C ILE A 353 -1.31 15.06 1.65
N HIS A 354 -1.48 14.08 0.77
CA HIS A 354 -0.61 12.93 0.56
C HIS A 354 0.13 13.12 -0.76
N SER A 355 1.44 13.27 -0.70
CA SER A 355 2.29 13.61 -1.84
C SER A 355 3.19 12.44 -2.17
N HIS A 356 2.94 11.76 -3.31
CA HIS A 356 3.81 10.71 -3.81
C HIS A 356 5.19 11.30 -4.16
N ALA A 357 6.25 10.79 -3.52
CA ALA A 357 7.62 11.17 -3.82
C ALA A 357 8.57 9.99 -3.52
N ASN A 358 9.06 9.36 -4.57
CA ASN A 358 10.01 8.26 -4.50
C ASN A 358 11.47 8.72 -4.59
N GLY A 359 11.77 9.67 -5.47
CA GLY A 359 13.12 10.18 -5.69
C GLY A 359 13.50 11.29 -4.70
N ASP A 360 14.78 11.38 -4.37
CA ASP A 360 15.32 12.39 -3.46
C ASP A 360 15.16 13.83 -3.98
N ALA A 361 15.20 14.02 -5.31
CA ALA A 361 14.90 15.33 -5.91
C ALA A 361 13.40 15.67 -5.78
N THR A 362 12.51 14.70 -5.92
CA THR A 362 11.07 14.90 -5.70
C THR A 362 10.76 15.16 -4.23
N VAL A 363 11.44 14.47 -3.31
CA VAL A 363 11.32 14.74 -1.87
C VAL A 363 11.73 16.20 -1.58
N GLU A 364 12.85 16.68 -2.17
CA GLU A 364 13.28 18.06 -1.99
C GLU A 364 12.26 19.07 -2.52
N MET A 365 11.77 18.88 -3.76
CA MET A 365 10.72 19.73 -4.34
C MET A 365 9.45 19.73 -3.47
N THR A 366 9.08 18.59 -2.91
CA THR A 366 7.90 18.45 -2.03
C THR A 366 8.09 19.20 -0.72
N LEU A 367 9.29 19.19 -0.15
CA LEU A 367 9.65 19.97 1.03
C LEU A 367 9.64 21.48 0.76
N ASP A 368 10.11 21.91 -0.42
CA ASP A 368 10.02 23.31 -0.86
C ASP A 368 8.57 23.77 -0.98
N CYS A 369 7.71 22.92 -1.55
CA CYS A 369 6.27 23.19 -1.62
C CYS A 369 5.65 23.32 -0.22
N LEU A 370 5.95 22.38 0.69
CA LEU A 370 5.43 22.42 2.05
C LEU A 370 5.89 23.69 2.80
N GLU A 371 7.15 24.06 2.64
CA GLU A 371 7.69 25.29 3.22
C GLU A 371 6.96 26.54 2.72
N GLU A 372 6.73 26.63 1.40
CA GLU A 372 6.00 27.76 0.80
C GLU A 372 4.53 27.79 1.23
N LEU A 373 3.86 26.62 1.31
CA LEU A 373 2.49 26.53 1.83
C LEU A 373 2.42 27.02 3.29
N GLN A 374 3.40 26.65 4.13
CA GLN A 374 3.51 27.12 5.51
C GLN A 374 3.78 28.63 5.60
N LYS A 375 4.59 29.21 4.69
CA LYS A 375 4.80 30.66 4.61
C LYS A 375 3.53 31.41 4.25
N ARG A 376 2.75 30.91 3.27
CA ARG A 376 1.50 31.54 2.81
C ARG A 376 0.38 31.44 3.86
N LYS A 377 0.21 30.26 4.47
CA LYS A 377 -0.82 30.00 5.49
C LYS A 377 -0.33 28.97 6.49
N PRO A 378 0.25 29.39 7.64
CA PRO A 378 0.72 28.46 8.66
C PRO A 378 -0.39 27.54 9.19
N ARG A 379 -0.09 26.24 9.29
CA ARG A 379 -0.96 25.23 9.89
C ARG A 379 -0.14 24.33 10.80
N PHE A 380 -0.57 24.12 12.05
CA PHE A 380 0.18 23.32 13.04
C PHE A 380 -0.07 21.81 12.89
N ASP A 381 -1.30 21.39 12.73
CA ASP A 381 -1.68 19.97 12.54
C ASP A 381 -2.16 19.74 11.10
N HIS A 382 -1.27 20.01 10.16
CA HIS A 382 -1.58 19.86 8.73
C HIS A 382 -1.43 18.43 8.24
N ARG A 383 -0.62 17.62 8.92
CA ARG A 383 -0.35 16.21 8.62
C ARG A 383 0.04 15.96 7.16
N PHE A 384 0.71 16.91 6.52
CA PHE A 384 1.24 16.72 5.18
C PHE A 384 2.15 15.50 5.16
N THR A 385 1.88 14.55 4.27
CA THR A 385 2.55 13.26 4.23
C THR A 385 3.26 13.06 2.91
N ILE A 386 4.55 12.71 2.97
CA ILE A 386 5.29 12.20 1.82
C ILE A 386 5.05 10.69 1.76
N GLU A 387 4.48 10.23 0.66
CA GLU A 387 4.22 8.82 0.40
C GLU A 387 5.42 8.14 -0.23
N HIS A 388 5.67 6.90 0.15
CA HIS A 388 6.79 6.02 -0.20
C HIS A 388 8.11 6.42 0.42
N TYR A 389 8.56 7.68 0.30
CA TYR A 389 9.81 8.18 0.86
C TYR A 389 10.98 7.24 0.56
N ALA A 390 11.07 6.75 -0.68
CA ALA A 390 11.98 5.66 -1.04
C ALA A 390 13.44 6.11 -1.00
N MET A 391 13.78 7.15 -1.76
CA MET A 391 15.10 7.78 -1.74
C MET A 391 15.02 9.11 -1.00
N SER A 392 15.98 9.33 -0.14
CA SER A 392 16.09 10.57 0.63
C SER A 392 17.49 10.69 1.26
N ASN A 393 17.78 11.81 1.88
CA ASN A 393 18.97 11.99 2.68
C ASN A 393 18.61 12.39 4.12
N PRO A 394 19.55 12.33 5.09
CA PRO A 394 19.27 12.67 6.49
C PRO A 394 18.80 14.12 6.69
N GLU A 395 19.29 15.07 5.88
CA GLU A 395 18.89 16.46 5.98
C GLU A 395 17.41 16.67 5.64
N GLN A 396 16.92 15.97 4.63
CA GLN A 396 15.50 15.98 4.26
C GLN A 396 14.61 15.44 5.39
N ALA A 397 15.07 14.44 6.14
CA ALA A 397 14.34 13.96 7.33
C ALA A 397 14.23 15.04 8.42
N TYR A 398 15.31 15.77 8.71
CA TYR A 398 15.27 16.89 9.64
C TYR A 398 14.41 18.04 9.15
N ARG A 399 14.47 18.35 7.85
CA ARG A 399 13.65 19.38 7.23
C ARG A 399 12.17 19.03 7.30
N LEU A 400 11.80 17.76 7.00
CA LEU A 400 10.44 17.26 7.13
C LEU A 400 9.89 17.42 8.55
N ALA A 401 10.68 17.01 9.55
CA ALA A 401 10.33 17.17 10.96
C ALA A 401 10.13 18.64 11.35
N ALA A 402 11.05 19.52 10.93
CA ALA A 402 10.99 20.95 11.22
C ALA A 402 9.76 21.63 10.61
N LEU A 403 9.31 21.18 9.45
CA LEU A 403 8.10 21.67 8.78
C LEU A 403 6.80 21.02 9.32
N GLY A 404 6.89 20.07 10.27
CA GLY A 404 5.75 19.37 10.84
C GLY A 404 5.11 18.33 9.91
N GLY A 405 5.82 17.92 8.86
CA GLY A 405 5.41 16.88 7.94
C GLY A 405 5.65 15.48 8.47
N ALA A 406 5.15 14.48 7.74
CA ALA A 406 5.27 13.07 8.06
C ALA A 406 5.63 12.23 6.83
N ALA A 407 6.09 11.00 7.04
CA ALA A 407 6.40 10.06 5.97
C ALA A 407 5.59 8.76 6.12
N SER A 408 4.94 8.33 5.05
CA SER A 408 4.39 6.99 4.90
C SER A 408 5.38 6.18 4.06
N VAL A 409 6.11 5.26 4.70
CA VAL A 409 7.33 4.67 4.13
C VAL A 409 7.05 3.30 3.55
N ASN A 410 7.38 3.09 2.26
CA ASN A 410 7.44 1.75 1.72
C ASN A 410 8.70 1.05 2.22
N ILE A 411 8.54 0.32 3.33
CA ILE A 411 9.67 -0.31 4.04
C ILE A 411 10.21 -1.57 3.34
N TYR A 412 9.55 -2.08 2.32
CA TYR A 412 9.95 -3.32 1.65
C TYR A 412 11.11 -3.14 0.66
N PHE A 413 11.37 -1.92 0.18
CA PHE A 413 12.44 -1.63 -0.77
C PHE A 413 13.84 -2.05 -0.32
N PRO A 414 14.29 -1.80 0.92
CA PRO A 414 15.59 -2.27 1.39
C PRO A 414 15.79 -3.78 1.28
N HIS A 415 14.73 -4.55 1.55
CA HIS A 415 14.80 -6.01 1.48
C HIS A 415 14.78 -6.49 0.01
N TYR A 416 13.73 -6.16 -0.71
CA TYR A 416 13.46 -6.75 -2.02
C TYR A 416 14.21 -6.11 -3.19
N ARG A 417 14.80 -4.91 -3.01
CA ARG A 417 15.32 -4.12 -4.11
C ARG A 417 16.76 -3.61 -3.94
N ALA A 418 17.28 -3.50 -2.71
CA ALA A 418 18.57 -2.86 -2.50
C ALA A 418 19.70 -3.50 -3.32
N LEU A 419 19.89 -4.81 -3.26
CA LEU A 419 20.97 -5.49 -3.98
C LEU A 419 20.81 -5.38 -5.50
N LEU A 420 19.59 -5.55 -6.00
CA LEU A 420 19.32 -5.42 -7.42
C LEU A 420 19.62 -4.00 -7.91
N HIS A 421 19.05 -3.02 -7.24
CA HIS A 421 19.15 -1.63 -7.65
C HIS A 421 20.53 -1.01 -7.39
N SER A 422 21.34 -1.59 -6.49
CA SER A 422 22.75 -1.22 -6.32
C SER A 422 23.55 -1.38 -7.59
N ASN A 423 23.26 -2.43 -8.37
CA ASN A 423 23.99 -2.74 -9.59
C ASN A 423 23.27 -2.31 -10.87
N TYR A 424 21.94 -2.17 -10.80
CA TYR A 424 21.11 -1.93 -11.97
C TYR A 424 20.79 -0.45 -12.19
N ALA A 425 20.56 0.33 -11.11
CA ALA A 425 19.93 1.63 -11.26
C ALA A 425 20.59 2.77 -10.47
N TYR A 426 20.78 2.63 -9.16
CA TYR A 426 21.06 3.78 -8.28
C TYR A 426 22.50 3.82 -7.74
N GLY A 427 23.23 2.71 -7.82
CA GLY A 427 24.49 2.51 -7.09
C GLY A 427 24.24 2.09 -5.62
N PRO A 428 25.24 1.44 -4.97
CA PRO A 428 25.05 0.80 -3.67
C PRO A 428 24.75 1.78 -2.53
N ASP A 429 25.42 2.91 -2.50
CA ASP A 429 25.30 3.92 -1.45
C ASP A 429 23.86 4.52 -1.36
N ARG A 430 23.16 4.62 -2.48
CA ARG A 430 21.78 5.10 -2.53
C ARG A 430 20.75 3.98 -2.43
N ALA A 431 20.93 2.89 -3.18
CA ALA A 431 20.00 1.78 -3.17
C ALA A 431 19.90 1.09 -1.80
N GLU A 432 21.03 0.91 -1.10
CA GLU A 432 21.06 0.31 0.24
C GLU A 432 20.42 1.22 1.31
N ALA A 433 20.51 2.53 1.13
CA ALA A 433 20.02 3.51 2.08
C ALA A 433 18.56 3.96 1.82
N THR A 434 17.82 3.23 1.02
CA THR A 434 16.39 3.50 0.78
C THR A 434 15.54 3.34 2.05
N ALA A 435 14.38 4.01 2.10
CA ALA A 435 13.46 3.96 3.23
C ALA A 435 14.17 4.27 4.58
N ARG A 436 14.71 5.48 4.71
CA ARG A 436 15.56 5.93 5.83
C ARG A 436 14.79 6.12 7.15
N THR A 437 14.25 5.03 7.70
CA THR A 437 13.47 5.06 8.96
C THR A 437 14.29 5.51 10.18
N GLY A 438 15.57 5.13 10.25
CA GLY A 438 16.46 5.58 11.32
C GLY A 438 16.71 7.08 11.28
N SER A 439 16.85 7.67 10.09
CA SER A 439 16.99 9.12 9.91
C SER A 439 15.71 9.86 10.33
N LEU A 440 14.53 9.38 9.93
CA LEU A 440 13.24 9.92 10.37
C LEU A 440 13.09 9.86 11.89
N ALA A 441 13.41 8.71 12.51
CA ALA A 441 13.35 8.55 13.96
C ALA A 441 14.29 9.52 14.71
N ARG A 442 15.54 9.67 14.24
CA ARG A 442 16.51 10.62 14.84
C ARG A 442 16.10 12.07 14.66
N ALA A 443 15.48 12.41 13.54
CA ALA A 443 14.95 13.74 13.28
C ALA A 443 13.68 14.06 14.10
N GLY A 444 13.03 13.04 14.70
CA GLY A 444 11.75 13.20 15.37
C GLY A 444 10.58 13.39 14.41
N ALA A 445 10.76 13.07 13.13
CA ALA A 445 9.68 13.07 12.16
C ALA A 445 8.73 11.88 12.45
N ARG A 446 7.42 12.11 12.34
CA ARG A 446 6.46 11.02 12.44
C ARG A 446 6.47 10.21 11.15
N PHE A 447 6.44 8.89 11.28
CA PHE A 447 6.37 8.00 10.12
C PHE A 447 5.56 6.74 10.43
N CYS A 448 5.02 6.12 9.38
CA CYS A 448 4.41 4.80 9.40
C CYS A 448 5.04 3.92 8.34
N LEU A 449 4.74 2.62 8.40
CA LEU A 449 5.24 1.62 7.48
C LEU A 449 4.08 1.06 6.65
N HIS A 450 4.27 0.95 5.35
CA HIS A 450 3.27 0.38 4.44
C HIS A 450 3.89 -0.57 3.43
N ALA A 451 3.04 -1.40 2.81
CA ALA A 451 3.44 -2.36 1.81
C ALA A 451 3.26 -1.84 0.37
N ASP A 452 2.25 -1.03 0.13
CA ASP A 452 1.74 -0.76 -1.22
C ASP A 452 1.41 -2.08 -1.94
N PHE A 453 0.61 -2.89 -1.24
CA PHE A 453 0.38 -4.31 -1.53
C PHE A 453 -0.01 -4.55 -2.99
N ASN A 454 0.70 -5.48 -3.62
CA ASN A 454 0.59 -5.87 -5.02
C ASN A 454 0.92 -4.77 -6.06
N MET A 455 1.21 -3.53 -5.64
CA MET A 455 1.67 -2.50 -6.59
C MET A 455 3.17 -2.63 -6.88
N VAL A 456 3.91 -3.29 -5.99
CA VAL A 456 5.37 -3.50 -6.10
C VAL A 456 5.75 -4.95 -5.79
N VAL A 457 4.82 -5.89 -5.94
CA VAL A 457 4.96 -7.34 -5.70
C VAL A 457 5.55 -7.65 -4.32
N VAL A 458 5.10 -6.97 -3.30
CA VAL A 458 5.48 -7.26 -1.92
C VAL A 458 4.26 -7.73 -1.13
N PRO A 459 4.45 -8.57 -0.09
CA PRO A 459 3.33 -9.07 0.69
C PRO A 459 2.72 -7.97 1.57
N MET A 460 1.42 -8.05 1.84
CA MET A 460 0.81 -7.30 2.92
C MET A 460 1.09 -8.00 4.26
N LYS A 461 2.30 -7.85 4.79
CA LYS A 461 2.70 -8.47 6.06
C LYS A 461 3.34 -7.41 6.98
N PRO A 462 2.54 -6.66 7.76
CA PRO A 462 3.08 -5.58 8.59
C PRO A 462 4.21 -6.01 9.54
N LEU A 463 4.17 -7.25 10.06
CA LEU A 463 5.27 -7.79 10.88
C LEU A 463 6.55 -8.04 10.08
N GLU A 464 6.47 -8.38 8.79
CA GLU A 464 7.63 -8.43 7.91
C GLU A 464 8.16 -7.03 7.62
N GLY A 465 7.28 -6.05 7.38
CA GLY A 465 7.68 -4.64 7.27
C GLY A 465 8.41 -4.15 8.53
N ALA A 466 7.89 -4.49 9.72
CA ALA A 466 8.56 -4.21 10.99
C ALA A 466 9.91 -4.94 11.10
N TRP A 467 9.99 -6.21 10.68
CA TRP A 467 11.21 -6.99 10.63
C TRP A 467 12.28 -6.36 9.74
N ILE A 468 11.90 -5.88 8.54
CA ILE A 468 12.81 -5.18 7.62
C ILE A 468 13.35 -3.90 8.26
N ALA A 469 12.48 -3.10 8.88
CA ALA A 469 12.87 -1.84 9.53
C ALA A 469 13.85 -2.06 10.69
N VAL A 470 13.70 -3.16 11.44
CA VAL A 470 14.55 -3.51 12.59
C VAL A 470 15.87 -4.13 12.14
N ASN A 471 15.87 -5.04 11.17
CA ASN A 471 17.05 -5.85 10.83
C ASN A 471 17.81 -5.30 9.62
N ARG A 472 17.12 -4.64 8.68
CA ARG A 472 17.73 -4.10 7.45
C ARG A 472 18.47 -5.15 6.63
N LEU A 473 17.91 -6.35 6.54
CA LEU A 473 18.47 -7.42 5.71
C LEU A 473 17.93 -7.33 4.28
N ALA A 474 18.81 -7.49 3.30
CA ALA A 474 18.43 -7.61 1.90
C ALA A 474 17.81 -8.99 1.59
N GLU A 475 17.38 -9.23 0.36
CA GLU A 475 16.66 -10.43 -0.08
C GLU A 475 17.46 -11.76 0.09
N ASP A 476 18.76 -11.67 0.28
CA ASP A 476 19.63 -12.82 0.56
C ASP A 476 19.62 -13.25 2.04
N ASP A 477 18.89 -12.55 2.90
CA ASP A 477 18.81 -12.74 4.35
C ASP A 477 20.19 -12.70 5.08
N LYS A 478 21.19 -12.09 4.47
CA LYS A 478 22.57 -12.02 4.97
C LYS A 478 23.15 -10.62 4.94
N THR A 479 22.98 -9.93 3.82
CA THR A 479 23.56 -8.61 3.62
C THR A 479 22.77 -7.57 4.39
N VAL A 480 23.42 -6.89 5.33
CA VAL A 480 22.84 -5.78 6.07
C VAL A 480 23.02 -4.50 5.27
N VAL A 481 21.89 -3.86 4.91
CA VAL A 481 21.87 -2.63 4.12
C VAL A 481 21.60 -1.41 4.99
N ALA A 482 22.49 -0.41 4.94
CA ALA A 482 22.41 0.82 5.73
C ALA A 482 22.04 0.58 7.22
N PRO A 483 22.91 -0.06 8.02
CA PRO A 483 22.60 -0.43 9.42
C PRO A 483 22.24 0.76 10.32
N GLY A 484 22.66 1.97 9.96
CA GLY A 484 22.30 3.22 10.65
C GLY A 484 20.82 3.62 10.47
N GLU A 485 20.10 2.97 9.55
CA GLU A 485 18.66 3.20 9.32
C GLU A 485 17.76 2.21 10.07
N ARG A 486 18.33 1.36 10.93
CA ARG A 486 17.55 0.49 11.83
C ARG A 486 16.77 1.31 12.85
N ILE A 487 15.61 0.80 13.22
CA ILE A 487 14.78 1.31 14.33
C ILE A 487 14.53 0.19 15.36
N SER A 488 14.03 0.54 16.53
CA SER A 488 13.65 -0.47 17.54
C SER A 488 12.38 -1.23 17.12
N VAL A 489 12.18 -2.43 17.70
CA VAL A 489 10.95 -3.21 17.51
C VAL A 489 9.73 -2.38 17.93
N GLU A 490 9.80 -1.67 19.07
CA GLU A 490 8.71 -0.81 19.54
C GLU A 490 8.37 0.29 18.52
N GLN A 491 9.37 0.98 17.95
CA GLN A 491 9.15 1.99 16.91
C GLN A 491 8.51 1.39 15.66
N ALA A 492 8.95 0.20 15.24
CA ALA A 492 8.36 -0.49 14.09
C ALA A 492 6.90 -0.89 14.34
N LEU A 493 6.58 -1.44 15.54
CA LEU A 493 5.21 -1.77 15.92
C LEU A 493 4.32 -0.53 16.01
N ARG A 494 4.84 0.61 16.48
CA ARG A 494 4.11 1.89 16.44
C ARG A 494 3.81 2.32 15.00
N GLY A 495 4.76 2.14 14.09
CA GLY A 495 4.62 2.50 12.67
C GLY A 495 3.49 1.74 11.95
N ILE A 496 3.17 0.54 12.40
CA ILE A 496 2.07 -0.29 11.85
C ILE A 496 0.79 -0.25 12.70
N THR A 497 0.73 0.56 13.77
CA THR A 497 -0.42 0.69 14.66
C THR A 497 -0.77 2.16 14.93
N ILE A 498 -0.32 2.74 16.06
CA ILE A 498 -0.75 4.08 16.50
C ILE A 498 -0.29 5.21 15.56
N ASP A 499 0.93 5.13 15.01
CA ASP A 499 1.40 6.13 14.05
C ASP A 499 0.70 5.95 12.68
N GLY A 500 0.36 4.71 12.30
CA GLY A 500 -0.53 4.42 11.18
C GLY A 500 -1.93 5.01 11.38
N ALA A 501 -2.52 4.87 12.57
CA ALA A 501 -3.82 5.46 12.90
C ALA A 501 -3.80 6.98 12.77
N TRP A 502 -2.74 7.62 13.27
CA TRP A 502 -2.57 9.06 13.13
C TRP A 502 -2.45 9.47 11.65
N MET A 503 -1.80 8.62 10.85
CA MET A 503 -1.60 8.88 9.43
C MET A 503 -2.92 8.89 8.64
N ILE A 504 -3.95 8.21 9.11
CA ILE A 504 -5.27 8.15 8.47
C ILE A 504 -6.35 8.89 9.27
N ASP A 505 -5.97 9.82 10.19
CA ASP A 505 -6.88 10.59 11.06
C ASP A 505 -7.81 9.73 11.94
N ARG A 506 -7.34 8.54 12.38
CA ARG A 506 -8.11 7.60 13.19
C ARG A 506 -7.49 7.29 14.57
N GLU A 507 -6.48 8.05 15.02
CA GLU A 507 -5.82 7.83 16.30
C GLU A 507 -6.73 7.96 17.52
N LYS A 508 -7.87 8.61 17.36
CA LYS A 508 -8.89 8.71 18.42
C LYS A 508 -9.70 7.44 18.58
N ASP A 509 -9.77 6.62 17.52
CA ASP A 509 -10.58 5.40 17.46
C ASP A 509 -9.75 4.12 17.34
N LEU A 510 -8.54 4.19 16.76
CA LEU A 510 -7.71 3.06 16.37
C LEU A 510 -6.26 3.18 16.87
N GLY A 511 -5.49 2.13 16.66
CA GLY A 511 -4.03 2.10 16.79
C GLY A 511 -3.52 1.87 18.22
N SER A 512 -4.38 1.91 19.22
CA SER A 512 -4.09 1.49 20.60
C SER A 512 -5.34 0.93 21.27
N LEU A 513 -5.16 0.11 22.33
CA LEU A 513 -6.26 -0.53 23.06
C LEU A 513 -6.59 0.26 24.33
N GLU A 514 -7.11 1.46 24.11
CA GLU A 514 -7.51 2.39 25.16
C GLU A 514 -9.02 2.45 25.35
N PRO A 515 -9.52 2.77 26.57
CA PRO A 515 -10.94 2.96 26.78
C PRO A 515 -11.57 3.97 25.81
N GLY A 516 -12.72 3.60 25.23
CA GLY A 516 -13.47 4.41 24.26
C GLY A 516 -13.09 4.17 22.81
N LYS A 517 -11.92 3.60 22.50
CA LYS A 517 -11.54 3.23 21.14
C LYS A 517 -12.27 1.98 20.65
N LEU A 518 -12.25 1.77 19.36
CA LEU A 518 -12.86 0.61 18.73
C LEU A 518 -12.09 -0.68 19.12
N ALA A 519 -12.82 -1.77 19.27
CA ALA A 519 -12.26 -3.06 19.61
C ALA A 519 -11.70 -3.75 18.34
N ASP A 520 -10.64 -3.14 17.79
CA ASP A 520 -9.92 -3.62 16.61
C ASP A 520 -8.55 -4.17 17.04
N MET A 521 -8.33 -5.47 16.83
CA MET A 521 -7.14 -6.18 17.35
C MET A 521 -6.59 -7.16 16.31
N ALA A 522 -5.28 -7.31 16.31
CA ALA A 522 -4.58 -8.45 15.73
C ALA A 522 -4.37 -9.53 16.78
N ILE A 523 -4.55 -10.78 16.41
CA ILE A 523 -4.40 -11.97 17.25
C ILE A 523 -3.15 -12.71 16.81
N LEU A 524 -2.14 -12.80 17.67
CA LEU A 524 -0.83 -13.33 17.35
C LEU A 524 -0.52 -14.58 18.19
N ALA A 525 0.26 -15.50 17.63
CA ALA A 525 0.73 -16.69 18.33
C ALA A 525 1.84 -16.38 19.35
N GLU A 526 2.70 -15.40 19.06
CA GLU A 526 3.88 -15.05 19.85
C GLU A 526 3.96 -13.53 20.08
N ASP A 527 4.67 -13.15 21.15
CA ASP A 527 4.85 -11.74 21.53
C ASP A 527 5.98 -11.10 20.71
N PRO A 528 5.69 -10.10 19.86
CA PRO A 528 6.69 -9.44 19.02
C PRO A 528 7.77 -8.69 19.82
N LEU A 529 7.55 -8.38 21.10
CA LEU A 529 8.56 -7.77 21.98
C LEU A 529 9.45 -8.79 22.69
N GLU A 530 9.08 -10.09 22.70
CA GLU A 530 9.82 -11.15 23.39
C GLU A 530 10.55 -12.10 22.44
N VAL A 531 10.11 -12.22 21.17
CA VAL A 531 10.81 -13.01 20.16
C VAL A 531 12.15 -12.37 19.79
N ASP A 532 13.10 -13.19 19.30
CA ASP A 532 14.28 -12.66 18.63
C ASP A 532 13.83 -11.75 17.46
N PRO A 533 14.35 -10.52 17.37
CA PRO A 533 14.01 -9.61 16.27
C PRO A 533 14.15 -10.23 14.88
N MET A 534 15.05 -11.22 14.71
CA MET A 534 15.19 -11.98 13.47
C MET A 534 13.98 -12.86 13.13
N LYS A 535 13.15 -13.18 14.10
CA LYS A 535 11.94 -14.01 13.94
C LYS A 535 10.64 -13.20 13.88
N LEU A 536 10.72 -11.89 13.92
CA LEU A 536 9.53 -11.04 13.96
C LEU A 536 8.58 -11.30 12.76
N ARG A 537 9.12 -11.55 11.57
CA ARG A 537 8.35 -11.87 10.36
C ARG A 537 7.70 -13.27 10.38
N ASP A 538 8.17 -14.16 11.26
CA ASP A 538 7.73 -15.56 11.35
C ASP A 538 6.56 -15.72 12.33
N ILE A 539 6.21 -14.68 13.08
CA ILE A 539 5.08 -14.70 14.01
C ILE A 539 3.78 -14.96 13.24
N GLU A 540 3.11 -16.05 13.61
CA GLU A 540 1.83 -16.41 13.01
C GLU A 540 0.73 -15.45 13.43
N VAL A 541 0.00 -14.89 12.45
CA VAL A 541 -1.24 -14.16 12.68
C VAL A 541 -2.40 -15.16 12.64
N LEU A 542 -3.15 -15.24 13.73
CA LEU A 542 -4.25 -16.19 13.91
C LEU A 542 -5.60 -15.61 13.43
N GLY A 543 -5.64 -14.31 13.19
CA GLY A 543 -6.81 -13.59 12.74
C GLY A 543 -6.86 -12.17 13.27
N THR A 544 -8.04 -11.57 13.16
CA THR A 544 -8.33 -10.22 13.64
C THR A 544 -9.62 -10.16 14.44
N MET A 545 -9.77 -9.11 15.22
CA MET A 545 -11.06 -8.64 15.73
C MET A 545 -11.30 -7.25 15.16
N SER A 546 -12.47 -7.00 14.60
CA SER A 546 -12.86 -5.69 14.08
C SER A 546 -14.23 -5.29 14.63
N GLY A 547 -14.26 -4.21 15.46
CA GLY A 547 -15.49 -3.78 16.14
C GLY A 547 -16.07 -4.86 17.07
N GLY A 548 -15.22 -5.67 17.70
CA GLY A 548 -15.65 -6.77 18.58
C GLY A 548 -16.04 -8.08 17.85
N VAL A 549 -16.03 -8.09 16.50
CA VAL A 549 -16.29 -9.29 15.68
C VAL A 549 -14.98 -9.99 15.36
N ILE A 550 -14.88 -11.28 15.63
CA ILE A 550 -13.67 -12.09 15.43
C ILE A 550 -13.68 -12.67 14.01
N HIS A 551 -12.58 -12.46 13.27
CA HIS A 551 -12.32 -13.01 11.94
C HIS A 551 -11.07 -13.89 12.01
N LYS A 552 -11.24 -15.20 11.83
CA LYS A 552 -10.13 -16.16 11.89
C LYS A 552 -9.39 -16.20 10.56
N ALA A 553 -8.07 -16.24 10.61
CA ALA A 553 -7.26 -16.60 9.46
C ALA A 553 -7.51 -18.09 9.15
N ASN A 554 -8.23 -18.37 8.06
CA ASN A 554 -8.48 -19.74 7.64
C ASN A 554 -7.21 -20.28 6.96
N LYS A 555 -6.67 -21.40 7.45
CA LYS A 555 -5.55 -22.12 6.82
C LYS A 555 -6.02 -22.95 5.64
#